data_5237ceffa175be91f346f3155ca50eb6
#
_entry.id   5237ceffa175be91f346f3155ca50eb6
#
_cell.length_a   1.000
_cell.length_b   1.000
_cell.length_c   1.000
_cell.angle_alpha   90.00
_cell.angle_beta   90.00
_cell.angle_gamma   90.00
#
_symmetry.space_group_name_H-M   'P 1'
#
loop_
_entity.id
_entity.type
_entity.pdbx_description
1 polymer ?
#
loop_
_entity_poly.entity_id
_entity_poly.type
_entity_poly.pdbx_seq_one_letter_code
_entity_poly.pdbx_strand_id
1 'polypeptide(L)'
;NNQPKELEVLSVANHKKILDYVQHNFTFMSLGIYISLSTGLRIGEICALKWSDINVTDGTITVQRTIERIYVVEGEKKHTQLVINTPKTVNSCREIPMSKELLAMVKPMKKVVNGDFYVLTNEDKPTEPRTYRNYYNRLMEKLDIPK
;
A
#
# COMPACT_ATOMS: atom_id res chain seq x y z
N ASN A 1 -9.61 -23.46 4.37
CA ASN A 1 -10.10 -23.42 3.89
C ASN A 1 -10.42 -22.48 2.84
N ASN A 2 -10.94 -21.66 2.69
CA ASN A 2 -11.36 -20.90 1.66
C ASN A 2 -10.64 -19.66 1.43
N GLN A 3 -9.76 -19.31 2.27
CA GLN A 3 -9.14 -18.05 2.22
C GLN A 3 -8.36 -17.81 0.98
N PRO A 4 -7.64 -18.77 0.42
CA PRO A 4 -6.91 -18.50 -0.81
C PRO A 4 -7.78 -18.05 -1.95
N LYS A 5 -9.02 -18.53 -1.99
CA LYS A 5 -9.90 -18.10 -3.05
C LYS A 5 -10.22 -16.64 -2.98
N GLU A 6 -10.37 -16.11 -1.77
CA GLU A 6 -10.68 -14.72 -1.65
C GLU A 6 -9.54 -13.86 -2.12
N LEU A 7 -8.31 -14.31 -1.88
CA LEU A 7 -7.16 -13.56 -2.33
C LEU A 7 -7.02 -13.60 -3.83
N GLU A 8 -7.64 -14.60 -4.47
CA GLU A 8 -7.52 -14.74 -5.90
C GLU A 8 -8.69 -14.14 -6.65
N VAL A 9 -9.55 -13.41 -5.97
CA VAL A 9 -10.69 -12.84 -6.63
C VAL A 9 -10.31 -11.88 -7.70
N LEU A 10 -9.18 -11.21 -7.56
CA LEU A 10 -8.75 -10.25 -8.56
C LEU A 10 -8.16 -11.01 -9.73
N SER A 11 -8.93 -11.11 -10.80
CA SER A 11 -8.54 -11.87 -11.97
C SER A 11 -7.35 -11.23 -12.69
N VAL A 12 -6.75 -11.99 -13.60
CA VAL A 12 -5.67 -11.46 -14.43
C VAL A 12 -6.17 -10.25 -15.22
N ALA A 13 -7.42 -10.31 -15.71
CA ALA A 13 -7.98 -9.19 -16.45
C ALA A 13 -8.12 -7.95 -15.59
N ASN A 14 -8.51 -8.12 -14.32
CA ASN A 14 -8.65 -6.99 -13.43
C ASN A 14 -7.32 -6.41 -13.02
N HIS A 15 -6.32 -7.26 -12.81
CA HIS A 15 -4.95 -6.77 -12.58
C HIS A 15 -4.48 -5.92 -13.76
N LYS A 16 -4.77 -6.36 -14.96
CA LYS A 16 -4.38 -5.61 -16.14
C LYS A 16 -5.09 -4.27 -16.23
N LYS A 17 -6.37 -4.23 -15.85
CA LYS A 17 -7.10 -2.96 -15.81
C LYS A 17 -6.42 -1.96 -14.91
N ILE A 18 -6.00 -2.42 -13.74
CA ILE A 18 -5.38 -1.53 -12.76
C ILE A 18 -4.00 -1.09 -13.25
N LEU A 19 -3.23 -2.00 -13.80
CA LEU A 19 -1.92 -1.65 -14.33
C LEU A 19 -2.03 -0.63 -15.43
N ASP A 20 -2.96 -0.85 -16.39
CA ASP A 20 -3.19 0.09 -17.46
C ASP A 20 -3.61 1.46 -16.94
N TYR A 21 -4.47 1.47 -15.93
CA TYR A 21 -4.92 2.72 -15.34
C TYR A 21 -3.74 3.49 -14.73
N VAL A 22 -2.90 2.81 -13.97
CA VAL A 22 -1.76 3.45 -13.32
C VAL A 22 -0.79 4.00 -14.37
N GLN A 23 -0.59 3.27 -15.45
CA GLN A 23 0.34 3.71 -16.49
C GLN A 23 -0.17 4.93 -17.25
N HIS A 24 -1.47 5.09 -17.38
CA HIS A 24 -2.06 6.21 -18.14
C HIS A 24 -2.54 7.34 -17.25
N ASN A 25 -2.73 7.09 -15.94
CA ASN A 25 -3.26 8.06 -15.00
C ASN A 25 -2.46 7.96 -13.69
N PHE A 26 -1.16 8.16 -13.80
CA PHE A 26 -0.29 7.94 -12.66
C PHE A 26 -0.57 8.95 -11.54
N THR A 27 -0.76 8.42 -10.33
CA THR A 27 -0.64 9.15 -9.08
C THR A 27 0.02 8.21 -8.09
N PHE A 28 0.58 8.75 -7.04
CA PHE A 28 1.18 7.89 -6.03
C PHE A 28 0.12 7.01 -5.36
N MET A 29 -1.10 7.52 -5.23
CA MET A 29 -2.19 6.71 -4.71
C MET A 29 -2.53 5.55 -5.65
N SER A 30 -2.61 5.80 -6.95
CA SER A 30 -2.93 4.72 -7.88
C SER A 30 -1.80 3.69 -7.91
N LEU A 31 -0.55 4.14 -7.80
CA LEU A 31 0.56 3.21 -7.68
C LEU A 31 0.40 2.37 -6.42
N GLY A 32 0.02 2.99 -5.31
CA GLY A 32 -0.19 2.27 -4.07
C GLY A 32 -1.28 1.20 -4.16
N ILE A 33 -2.35 1.50 -4.89
CA ILE A 33 -3.39 0.50 -5.13
C ILE A 33 -2.79 -0.71 -5.87
N TYR A 34 -2.01 -0.44 -6.91
CA TYR A 34 -1.39 -1.53 -7.66
C TYR A 34 -0.43 -2.33 -6.78
N ILE A 35 0.36 -1.64 -5.95
CA ILE A 35 1.27 -2.32 -5.04
C ILE A 35 0.49 -3.24 -4.09
N SER A 36 -0.56 -2.73 -3.46
CA SER A 36 -1.26 -3.53 -2.45
C SER A 36 -1.99 -4.71 -3.08
N LEU A 37 -2.54 -4.53 -4.28
CA LEU A 37 -3.23 -5.64 -4.94
C LEU A 37 -2.25 -6.69 -5.47
N SER A 38 -1.05 -6.27 -5.85
CA SER A 38 -0.03 -7.20 -6.33
C SER A 38 0.63 -7.98 -5.21
N THR A 39 0.70 -7.41 -4.01
CA THR A 39 1.48 -7.98 -2.93
C THR A 39 0.65 -8.47 -1.76
N GLY A 40 -0.62 -8.08 -1.69
CA GLY A 40 -1.46 -8.46 -0.56
C GLY A 40 -1.26 -7.62 0.68
N LEU A 41 -0.64 -6.46 0.56
CA LEU A 41 -0.45 -5.58 1.72
C LEU A 41 -1.79 -5.13 2.27
N ARG A 42 -1.87 -5.08 3.60
CA ARG A 42 -3.06 -4.56 4.28
C ARG A 42 -3.07 -3.03 4.19
N ILE A 43 -4.26 -2.47 4.39
CA ILE A 43 -4.44 -1.02 4.25
C ILE A 43 -3.47 -0.24 5.13
N GLY A 44 -3.34 -0.62 6.40
CA GLY A 44 -2.42 0.08 7.29
C GLY A 44 -0.97 -0.06 6.85
N GLU A 45 -0.64 -1.18 6.25
CA GLU A 45 0.73 -1.43 5.80
C GLU A 45 1.08 -0.61 4.57
N ILE A 46 0.17 -0.53 3.60
CA ILE A 46 0.46 0.28 2.41
C ILE A 46 0.51 1.76 2.76
N CYS A 47 -0.33 2.21 3.69
CA CYS A 47 -0.31 3.60 4.12
C CYS A 47 0.99 3.97 4.83
N ALA A 48 1.64 3.00 5.46
CA ALA A 48 2.88 3.21 6.18
C ALA A 48 4.13 2.87 5.38
N LEU A 49 3.96 2.47 4.13
CA LEU A 49 5.09 2.05 3.29
C LEU A 49 5.90 3.26 2.86
N LYS A 50 7.21 3.17 3.04
CA LYS A 50 8.15 4.21 2.59
C LYS A 50 8.95 3.71 1.40
N TRP A 51 9.48 4.64 0.64
CA TRP A 51 10.30 4.27 -0.51
C TRP A 51 11.51 3.42 -0.11
N SER A 52 12.06 3.67 1.07
CA SER A 52 13.19 2.88 1.55
C SER A 52 12.83 1.41 1.81
N ASP A 53 11.55 1.09 1.91
CA ASP A 53 11.11 -0.30 2.09
C ASP A 53 11.13 -1.09 0.78
N ILE A 54 11.26 -0.39 -0.36
CA ILE A 54 11.26 -1.03 -1.67
C ILE A 54 12.69 -1.25 -2.11
N ASN A 55 13.08 -2.50 -2.26
CA ASN A 55 14.43 -2.89 -2.65
C ASN A 55 14.40 -3.37 -4.10
N VAL A 56 14.83 -2.51 -5.03
CA VAL A 56 14.78 -2.87 -6.45
C VAL A 56 15.93 -3.78 -6.85
N THR A 57 17.00 -3.86 -6.06
CA THR A 57 18.09 -4.79 -6.32
C THR A 57 17.63 -6.23 -6.06
N ASP A 58 16.99 -6.45 -4.92
CA ASP A 58 16.48 -7.77 -4.55
C ASP A 58 15.09 -8.04 -5.09
N GLY A 59 14.39 -7.01 -5.55
CA GLY A 59 13.03 -7.16 -6.05
C GLY A 59 12.01 -7.42 -4.97
N THR A 60 12.22 -6.87 -3.77
CA THR A 60 11.35 -7.15 -2.62
C THR A 60 10.84 -5.88 -1.97
N ILE A 61 9.77 -6.02 -1.22
CA ILE A 61 9.22 -4.97 -0.36
C ILE A 61 9.26 -5.47 1.07
N THR A 62 9.81 -4.67 1.96
CA THR A 62 9.85 -5.01 3.38
C THR A 62 8.66 -4.39 4.07
N VAL A 63 7.85 -5.22 4.73
CA VAL A 63 6.69 -4.75 5.49
C VAL A 63 7.12 -4.70 6.94
N GLN A 64 7.29 -3.48 7.48
CA GLN A 64 7.83 -3.33 8.82
C GLN A 64 7.12 -2.28 9.65
N ARG A 65 6.07 -1.67 9.14
CA ARG A 65 5.26 -0.77 9.96
C ARG A 65 3.84 -0.73 9.45
N THR A 66 2.94 -0.36 10.33
CA THR A 66 1.54 -0.21 9.96
C THR A 66 1.02 1.05 10.62
N ILE A 67 -0.02 1.63 10.06
CA ILE A 67 -0.62 2.84 10.59
C ILE A 67 -2.09 2.56 10.83
N GLU A 68 -2.60 3.06 11.96
CA GLU A 68 -4.01 2.87 12.29
C GLU A 68 -4.49 4.04 13.12
N ARG A 69 -5.79 4.27 13.08
CA ARG A 69 -6.41 5.30 13.90
C ARG A 69 -7.04 4.62 15.10
N ILE A 70 -6.66 5.07 16.28
CA ILE A 70 -7.15 4.48 17.52
C ILE A 70 -7.97 5.51 18.27
N TYR A 71 -8.82 5.02 19.17
CA TYR A 71 -9.59 5.88 20.06
C TYR A 71 -8.81 6.07 21.34
N VAL A 72 -8.77 7.32 21.79
CA VAL A 72 -8.14 7.67 23.06
C VAL A 72 -9.20 8.27 23.94
N VAL A 73 -9.33 7.77 25.16
CA VAL A 73 -10.30 8.26 26.14
C VAL A 73 -9.54 8.86 27.28
N GLU A 74 -9.79 10.14 27.56
CA GLU A 74 -9.18 10.83 28.67
C GLU A 74 -10.29 11.47 29.49
N GLY A 75 -10.67 10.81 30.59
CA GLY A 75 -11.80 11.25 31.36
C GLY A 75 -13.07 11.10 30.56
N GLU A 76 -13.78 12.19 30.37
CA GLU A 76 -15.01 12.16 29.57
C GLU A 76 -14.77 12.51 28.13
N LYS A 77 -13.54 12.85 27.76
CA LYS A 77 -13.24 13.25 26.40
C LYS A 77 -12.79 12.06 25.60
N LYS A 78 -13.24 12.01 24.34
CA LYS A 78 -12.83 10.98 23.39
C LYS A 78 -12.29 11.65 22.16
N HIS A 79 -11.19 11.14 21.65
CA HIS A 79 -10.69 11.60 20.38
C HIS A 79 -10.00 10.44 19.68
N THR A 80 -9.67 10.60 18.42
CA THR A 80 -8.95 9.58 17.68
C THR A 80 -7.55 10.09 17.40
N GLN A 81 -6.64 9.15 17.23
CA GLN A 81 -5.24 9.47 17.03
C GLN A 81 -4.66 8.50 16.02
N LEU A 82 -3.89 9.04 15.09
CA LEU A 82 -3.22 8.22 14.10
C LEU A 82 -1.91 7.73 14.70
N VAL A 83 -1.72 6.42 14.70
CA VAL A 83 -0.56 5.81 15.34
C VAL A 83 0.18 4.97 14.33
N ILE A 84 1.51 5.10 14.33
CA ILE A 84 2.37 4.28 13.50
C ILE A 84 3.02 3.24 14.39
N ASN A 85 2.76 1.97 14.10
CA ASN A 85 3.31 0.86 14.87
C ASN A 85 4.42 0.20 14.07
N THR A 86 5.52 -0.10 14.76
CA THR A 86 6.60 -0.87 14.17
C THR A 86 6.67 -2.21 14.90
N PRO A 87 7.18 -3.25 14.25
CA PRO A 87 7.28 -4.54 14.92
C PRO A 87 8.26 -4.47 16.09
N LYS A 88 7.97 -5.24 17.10
CA LYS A 88 8.81 -5.26 18.31
C LYS A 88 10.11 -5.99 18.06
N THR A 89 10.15 -6.86 17.07
CA THR A 89 11.35 -7.62 16.75
C THR A 89 11.55 -7.63 15.26
N VAL A 90 12.78 -7.90 14.84
CA VAL A 90 13.11 -8.03 13.42
C VAL A 90 12.31 -9.16 12.79
N ASN A 91 12.02 -10.19 13.57
CA ASN A 91 11.30 -11.36 13.04
C ASN A 91 9.85 -11.05 12.68
N SER A 92 9.33 -9.92 13.15
CA SER A 92 7.96 -9.51 12.80
C SER A 92 7.89 -8.82 11.45
N CYS A 93 9.03 -8.48 10.87
CA CYS A 93 9.06 -7.90 9.53
C CYS A 93 8.97 -9.03 8.53
N ARG A 94 8.36 -8.74 7.37
CA ARG A 94 8.34 -9.74 6.31
C ARG A 94 8.68 -9.09 4.99
N GLU A 95 9.25 -9.89 4.11
CA GLU A 95 9.59 -9.43 2.77
C GLU A 95 8.66 -10.09 1.77
N ILE A 96 8.19 -9.31 0.81
CA ILE A 96 7.29 -9.79 -0.22
C ILE A 96 7.96 -9.55 -1.56
N PRO A 97 8.04 -10.56 -2.43
CA PRO A 97 8.61 -10.34 -3.76
C PRO A 97 7.67 -9.52 -4.63
N MET A 98 8.25 -8.66 -5.46
CA MET A 98 7.49 -7.88 -6.42
C MET A 98 7.38 -8.65 -7.72
N SER A 99 6.26 -8.45 -8.41
CA SER A 99 6.11 -8.97 -9.76
C SER A 99 7.07 -8.22 -10.69
N LYS A 100 7.29 -8.79 -11.87
CA LYS A 100 8.14 -8.14 -12.86
C LYS A 100 7.57 -6.78 -13.26
N GLU A 101 6.26 -6.73 -13.40
CA GLU A 101 5.59 -5.49 -13.80
C GLU A 101 5.75 -4.41 -12.75
N LEU A 102 5.57 -4.78 -11.48
CA LEU A 102 5.71 -3.81 -10.41
C LEU A 102 7.15 -3.34 -10.29
N LEU A 103 8.10 -4.27 -10.37
CA LEU A 103 9.51 -3.91 -10.29
C LEU A 103 9.89 -2.95 -11.40
N ALA A 104 9.44 -3.23 -12.63
CA ALA A 104 9.73 -2.36 -13.76
C ALA A 104 9.16 -0.97 -13.56
N MET A 105 8.00 -0.87 -12.91
CA MET A 105 7.37 0.41 -12.68
C MET A 105 8.09 1.24 -11.63
N VAL A 106 8.52 0.63 -10.52
CA VAL A 106 9.11 1.39 -9.41
C VAL A 106 10.61 1.61 -9.59
N LYS A 107 11.27 0.80 -10.39
CA LYS A 107 12.72 0.89 -10.54
C LYS A 107 13.22 2.27 -10.95
N PRO A 108 12.66 2.91 -11.98
CA PRO A 108 13.12 4.27 -12.31
C PRO A 108 12.75 5.29 -11.24
N MET A 109 11.66 5.09 -10.52
CA MET A 109 11.26 6.02 -9.48
C MET A 109 12.23 6.01 -8.32
N LYS A 110 12.77 4.86 -7.97
CA LYS A 110 13.69 4.75 -6.84
C LYS A 110 14.92 5.62 -7.02
N LYS A 111 15.26 5.97 -8.24
CA LYS A 111 16.45 6.79 -8.51
C LYS A 111 16.24 8.25 -8.12
N VAL A 112 14.99 8.69 -8.03
CA VAL A 112 14.70 10.12 -7.86
C VAL A 112 13.86 10.42 -6.63
N VAL A 113 13.42 9.42 -5.87
CA VAL A 113 12.58 9.67 -4.71
C VAL A 113 13.42 9.74 -3.43
N ASN A 114 12.83 10.35 -2.40
CA ASN A 114 13.42 10.38 -1.08
C ASN A 114 13.01 9.11 -0.34
N GLY A 115 13.97 8.31 0.10
CA GLY A 115 13.68 7.05 0.78
C GLY A 115 12.87 7.21 2.06
N ASP A 116 12.96 8.36 2.71
CA ASP A 116 12.23 8.58 3.96
C ASP A 116 10.78 8.97 3.74
N PHE A 117 10.39 9.24 2.50
CA PHE A 117 9.02 9.63 2.19
C PHE A 117 8.12 8.41 2.06
N TYR A 118 6.84 8.62 2.39
CA TYR A 118 5.83 7.59 2.21
C TYR A 118 5.48 7.46 0.73
N VAL A 119 5.23 6.24 0.29
CA VAL A 119 4.96 6.00 -1.12
C VAL A 119 3.66 6.67 -1.57
N LEU A 120 2.62 6.57 -0.75
CA LEU A 120 1.30 7.07 -1.17
C LEU A 120 1.23 8.58 -1.31
N THR A 121 2.02 9.31 -0.56
CA THR A 121 2.01 10.77 -0.61
C THR A 121 3.22 11.32 -1.31
N ASN A 122 4.29 10.55 -1.36
CA ASN A 122 5.61 11.02 -1.77
C ASN A 122 6.03 12.24 -0.96
N GLU A 123 5.69 12.20 0.35
CA GLU A 123 5.99 13.26 1.31
C GLU A 123 6.35 12.61 2.64
N ASP A 124 6.72 13.45 3.60
CA ASP A 124 7.09 12.96 4.92
C ASP A 124 5.88 12.65 5.81
N LYS A 125 4.68 12.80 5.31
CA LYS A 125 3.45 12.52 6.03
C LYS A 125 2.69 11.37 5.37
N PRO A 126 2.10 10.47 6.15
CA PRO A 126 1.39 9.33 5.58
C PRO A 126 -0.04 9.68 5.19
N THR A 127 -0.63 8.81 4.38
CA THR A 127 -2.05 8.89 4.06
C THR A 127 -2.85 8.21 5.17
N GLU A 128 -3.99 8.78 5.54
CA GLU A 128 -4.93 8.13 6.44
C GLU A 128 -5.48 6.86 5.81
N PRO A 129 -5.62 5.77 6.57
CA PRO A 129 -6.24 4.55 6.03
C PRO A 129 -7.61 4.80 5.43
N ARG A 130 -8.40 5.67 6.04
CA ARG A 130 -9.73 5.98 5.51
C ARG A 130 -9.65 6.64 4.15
N THR A 131 -8.71 7.57 3.98
CA THR A 131 -8.52 8.24 2.70
C THR A 131 -8.13 7.24 1.62
N TYR A 132 -7.24 6.33 1.96
CA TYR A 132 -6.83 5.29 1.03
C TYR A 132 -8.02 4.40 0.65
N ARG A 133 -8.80 3.97 1.66
CA ARG A 133 -9.94 3.09 1.41
C ARG A 133 -10.97 3.76 0.50
N ASN A 134 -11.22 5.05 0.74
CA ASN A 134 -12.16 5.78 -0.11
C ASN A 134 -11.66 5.87 -1.54
N TYR A 135 -10.38 6.14 -1.72
CA TYR A 135 -9.79 6.18 -3.05
C TYR A 135 -9.88 4.82 -3.72
N TYR A 136 -9.54 3.77 -2.97
CA TYR A 136 -9.61 2.40 -3.47
C TYR A 136 -11.02 2.08 -3.97
N ASN A 137 -12.02 2.39 -3.16
CA ASN A 137 -13.41 2.08 -3.54
C ASN A 137 -13.83 2.83 -4.79
N ARG A 138 -13.46 4.10 -4.89
CA ARG A 138 -13.81 4.88 -6.08
C ARG A 138 -13.11 4.35 -7.32
N LEU A 139 -11.87 3.94 -7.18
CA LEU A 139 -11.14 3.41 -8.33
C LEU A 139 -11.72 2.08 -8.78
N MET A 140 -12.07 1.20 -7.85
CA MET A 140 -12.67 -0.09 -8.20
C MET A 140 -14.00 0.14 -8.94
N GLU A 141 -14.82 1.09 -8.48
CA GLU A 141 -16.04 1.40 -9.17
C GLU A 141 -15.78 1.92 -10.58
N LYS A 142 -14.83 2.83 -10.68
CA LYS A 142 -14.49 3.45 -11.97
C LYS A 142 -14.04 2.40 -12.98
N LEU A 143 -13.31 1.39 -12.53
CA LEU A 143 -12.79 0.35 -13.40
C LEU A 143 -13.73 -0.85 -13.51
N ASP A 144 -14.88 -0.77 -12.83
CA ASP A 144 -15.87 -1.86 -12.84
C ASP A 144 -15.24 -3.17 -12.34
N ILE A 145 -14.55 -3.08 -11.21
CA ILE A 145 -13.93 -4.23 -10.57
C ILE A 145 -14.66 -4.47 -9.25
N PRO A 146 -15.07 -5.71 -8.96
CA PRO A 146 -15.72 -6.01 -7.68
C PRO A 146 -14.78 -5.73 -6.51
N LYS A 147 -15.34 -5.16 -5.47
CA LYS A 147 -14.56 -4.83 -4.27
C LYS A 147 -14.44 -6.01 -3.33
#